data_0f04bb401fde96d6cd2f6b91dcb5948b
#
_entry.id   0f04bb401fde96d6cd2f6b91dcb5948b
#
_cell.length_a   1.000
_cell.length_b   1.000
_cell.length_c   1.000
_cell.angle_alpha   90.00
_cell.angle_beta   90.00
_cell.angle_gamma   90.00
#
_symmetry.space_group_name_H-M   'P 1'
#
loop_
_entity.id
_entity.type
_entity.pdbx_description
1 polymer ?
#
loop_
_entity_poly.entity_id
_entity_poly.type
_entity_poly.pdbx_seq_one_letter_code
_entity_poly.pdbx_strand_id
1 'polypeptide(L)'
;PKQDPATFEVGGFGFNNQEFTVPQGLSSYYQRLDCRDSMGLFVDVVAGYDQIRNEAFWNFQSIDPVTLLPTEEPLAGLLFLQDTLNPNYGHGYVTFSIKPRANALTLDTIGAKAKIMFDQNDTIPTNIYTNTIDAFAPTSQMNALLPSGTNPITLSWSGTDDLNGCGIDYYTVYVSSDMINYSILIPKTSRTDTTISLPGGANYCFFVLATDRVGNTETLRPGVTTCSSIGTALPVTWLYFNGTNIGKDNLLKWATASEQNSKEFRVERSLNGTNYSQIGVVAAAGNATTTSTYQHTDYRIDQLNSPVMFYRLKQVDMDNNFKYSNIIRLN
;
A
#
# COMPACT_ATOMS: atom_id res chain seq x y z
N PRO A 1 16.88 -18.90 -27.05
CA PRO A 1 16.77 -17.67 -26.28
C PRO A 1 15.65 -17.78 -25.29
N LYS A 2 15.87 -17.23 -24.05
CA LYS A 2 14.85 -17.19 -22.99
C LYS A 2 13.90 -15.98 -23.13
N GLN A 3 14.23 -15.06 -24.01
CA GLN A 3 13.44 -13.87 -24.34
C GLN A 3 12.48 -14.15 -25.50
N ASP A 4 11.36 -13.44 -25.51
CA ASP A 4 10.37 -13.49 -26.57
C ASP A 4 10.55 -12.30 -27.54
N PRO A 5 11.13 -12.51 -28.74
CA PRO A 5 11.37 -11.44 -29.71
C PRO A 5 10.11 -10.70 -30.17
N ALA A 6 8.95 -11.33 -30.09
CA ALA A 6 7.68 -10.70 -30.46
C ALA A 6 7.27 -9.58 -29.49
N THR A 7 7.88 -9.54 -28.32
CA THR A 7 7.63 -8.52 -27.28
C THR A 7 8.68 -7.42 -27.24
N PHE A 8 9.61 -7.40 -28.21
CA PHE A 8 10.64 -6.38 -28.28
C PHE A 8 10.02 -5.00 -28.57
N GLU A 9 10.42 -4.01 -27.78
CA GLU A 9 10.04 -2.61 -27.97
C GLU A 9 11.29 -1.73 -27.90
N VAL A 10 11.41 -0.83 -28.87
CA VAL A 10 12.45 0.21 -28.90
C VAL A 10 12.14 1.22 -27.80
N GLY A 11 13.09 1.47 -26.95
CA GLY A 11 13.02 2.52 -25.93
C GLY A 11 13.67 3.83 -26.35
N GLY A 12 13.82 4.76 -25.43
CA GLY A 12 14.53 6.02 -25.65
C GLY A 12 16.01 5.81 -25.88
N PHE A 13 16.66 6.84 -26.38
CA PHE A 13 18.11 6.89 -26.58
C PHE A 13 18.61 8.31 -26.35
N GLY A 14 19.91 8.43 -26.15
CA GLY A 14 20.54 9.73 -26.00
C GLY A 14 22.02 9.69 -26.39
N PHE A 15 22.56 10.85 -26.72
CA PHE A 15 23.99 11.05 -26.98
C PHE A 15 24.39 12.47 -26.58
N ASN A 16 25.61 12.62 -26.09
CA ASN A 16 26.11 13.86 -25.51
C ASN A 16 25.13 14.36 -24.40
N ASN A 17 24.60 15.58 -24.51
CA ASN A 17 23.62 16.15 -23.56
C ASN A 17 22.18 16.11 -24.09
N GLN A 18 21.89 15.30 -25.10
CA GLN A 18 20.56 15.21 -25.71
C GLN A 18 19.90 13.87 -25.40
N GLU A 19 18.61 13.91 -25.10
CA GLU A 19 17.77 12.75 -24.82
C GLU A 19 16.56 12.73 -25.76
N PHE A 20 16.23 11.58 -26.30
CA PHE A 20 15.14 11.39 -27.24
C PHE A 20 14.21 10.27 -26.74
N THR A 21 12.91 10.56 -26.77
CA THR A 21 11.88 9.60 -26.41
C THR A 21 11.31 8.94 -27.64
N VAL A 22 11.10 7.63 -27.57
CA VAL A 22 10.44 6.86 -28.63
C VAL A 22 9.01 6.56 -28.17
N PRO A 23 7.98 6.68 -29.04
CA PRO A 23 6.63 6.27 -28.72
C PRO A 23 6.57 4.80 -28.29
N GLN A 24 5.76 4.50 -27.27
CA GLN A 24 5.62 3.14 -26.74
C GLN A 24 5.01 2.18 -27.76
N GLY A 25 5.34 0.90 -27.67
CA GLY A 25 4.78 -0.18 -28.50
C GLY A 25 5.41 -0.32 -29.89
N LEU A 26 6.53 0.34 -30.15
CA LEU A 26 7.22 0.24 -31.43
C LEU A 26 8.30 -0.83 -31.41
N SER A 27 8.22 -1.86 -32.29
CA SER A 27 9.26 -2.87 -32.51
C SER A 27 10.36 -2.43 -33.47
N SER A 28 10.15 -1.31 -34.15
CA SER A 28 11.13 -0.64 -35.01
C SER A 28 10.90 0.86 -35.03
N TYR A 29 11.96 1.61 -35.26
CA TYR A 29 11.91 3.06 -35.25
C TYR A 29 12.82 3.68 -36.27
N TYR A 30 12.36 4.73 -36.93
CA TYR A 30 13.18 5.60 -37.79
C TYR A 30 12.80 7.05 -37.53
N GLN A 31 13.80 7.90 -37.36
CA GLN A 31 13.61 9.34 -37.31
C GLN A 31 14.86 10.07 -37.77
N ARG A 32 14.69 11.17 -38.54
CA ARG A 32 15.72 12.19 -38.74
C ARG A 32 15.62 13.23 -37.67
N LEU A 33 16.64 13.36 -36.87
CA LEU A 33 16.76 14.35 -35.80
C LEU A 33 17.41 15.62 -36.37
N ASP A 34 16.86 16.77 -36.00
CA ASP A 34 17.49 18.07 -36.31
C ASP A 34 18.45 18.47 -35.18
N CYS A 35 19.71 18.20 -35.39
CA CYS A 35 20.79 18.51 -34.45
C CYS A 35 21.67 19.70 -34.98
N ARG A 36 21.17 20.51 -35.94
CA ARG A 36 21.96 21.58 -36.54
C ARG A 36 22.41 22.62 -35.55
N ASP A 37 21.58 22.97 -34.59
CA ASP A 37 21.92 23.99 -33.56
C ASP A 37 23.04 23.54 -32.62
N SER A 38 23.15 22.23 -32.35
CA SER A 38 24.11 21.69 -31.40
C SER A 38 25.33 21.04 -32.07
N MET A 39 25.14 20.45 -33.24
CA MET A 39 26.13 19.61 -33.92
C MET A 39 26.39 20.04 -35.37
N GLY A 40 25.60 20.94 -35.93
CA GLY A 40 25.71 21.37 -37.33
C GLY A 40 25.22 20.35 -38.36
N LEU A 41 24.52 19.28 -37.94
CA LEU A 41 24.11 18.19 -38.83
C LEU A 41 22.74 17.62 -38.45
N PHE A 42 22.16 16.78 -39.32
CA PHE A 42 21.06 15.89 -38.97
C PHE A 42 21.62 14.54 -38.51
N VAL A 43 20.82 13.82 -37.73
CA VAL A 43 21.13 12.42 -37.36
C VAL A 43 19.96 11.54 -37.74
N ASP A 44 20.19 10.61 -38.64
CA ASP A 44 19.23 9.54 -38.94
C ASP A 44 19.41 8.41 -37.93
N VAL A 45 18.33 8.04 -37.26
CA VAL A 45 18.31 6.95 -36.30
C VAL A 45 17.41 5.83 -36.84
N VAL A 46 17.96 4.64 -36.94
CA VAL A 46 17.23 3.41 -37.28
C VAL A 46 17.43 2.42 -36.17
N ALA A 47 16.35 1.92 -35.56
CA ALA A 47 16.40 0.93 -34.49
C ALA A 47 15.40 -0.18 -34.73
N GLY A 48 15.69 -1.37 -34.22
CA GLY A 48 14.80 -2.51 -34.35
C GLY A 48 15.40 -3.82 -33.85
N TYR A 49 14.75 -4.92 -34.19
CA TYR A 49 15.17 -6.27 -33.86
C TYR A 49 15.35 -7.12 -35.13
N ASP A 50 16.58 -7.59 -35.33
CA ASP A 50 16.91 -8.54 -36.40
C ASP A 50 16.59 -9.96 -35.90
N GLN A 51 15.48 -10.52 -36.43
CA GLN A 51 15.03 -11.87 -36.06
C GLN A 51 15.98 -12.98 -36.56
N ILE A 52 16.73 -12.73 -37.61
CA ILE A 52 17.66 -13.74 -38.17
C ILE A 52 18.91 -13.84 -37.30
N ARG A 53 19.46 -12.70 -36.92
CA ARG A 53 20.65 -12.61 -36.04
C ARG A 53 20.32 -12.72 -34.58
N ASN A 54 19.05 -12.57 -34.23
CA ASN A 54 18.54 -12.52 -32.85
C ASN A 54 19.24 -11.38 -32.03
N GLU A 55 19.33 -10.21 -32.67
CA GLU A 55 20.01 -9.04 -32.13
C GLU A 55 19.12 -7.79 -32.23
N ALA A 56 19.03 -7.00 -31.16
CA ALA A 56 18.51 -5.65 -31.23
C ALA A 56 19.60 -4.74 -31.80
N PHE A 57 19.24 -3.78 -32.65
CA PHE A 57 20.19 -2.86 -33.24
C PHE A 57 19.73 -1.42 -33.21
N TRP A 58 20.69 -0.53 -33.15
CA TRP A 58 20.56 0.90 -33.36
C TRP A 58 21.65 1.36 -34.31
N ASN A 59 21.27 2.08 -35.35
CA ASN A 59 22.19 2.72 -36.28
C ASN A 59 21.95 4.24 -36.20
N PHE A 60 23.01 4.97 -35.96
CA PHE A 60 23.04 6.43 -35.93
C PHE A 60 23.91 6.90 -37.08
N GLN A 61 23.34 7.65 -38.03
CA GLN A 61 24.04 8.14 -39.21
C GLN A 61 24.04 9.66 -39.23
N SER A 62 25.21 10.28 -39.19
CA SER A 62 25.38 11.71 -39.37
C SER A 62 25.09 12.07 -40.85
N ILE A 63 24.25 13.10 -41.04
CA ILE A 63 23.77 13.55 -42.37
C ILE A 63 24.13 15.01 -42.53
N ASP A 64 24.80 15.33 -43.62
CA ASP A 64 25.14 16.71 -44.03
C ASP A 64 23.86 17.49 -44.33
N PRO A 65 23.64 18.68 -43.72
CA PRO A 65 22.40 19.45 -43.90
C PRO A 65 22.22 20.06 -45.28
N VAL A 66 23.28 20.20 -46.08
CA VAL A 66 23.24 20.79 -47.41
C VAL A 66 22.99 19.73 -48.49
N THR A 67 23.76 18.64 -48.42
CA THR A 67 23.66 17.57 -49.43
C THR A 67 22.58 16.56 -49.10
N LEU A 68 22.16 16.46 -47.84
CA LEU A 68 21.23 15.48 -47.28
C LEU A 68 21.73 14.02 -47.44
N LEU A 69 23.01 13.82 -47.62
CA LEU A 69 23.71 12.54 -47.69
C LEU A 69 24.53 12.28 -46.43
N PRO A 70 24.92 11.02 -46.14
CA PRO A 70 25.87 10.75 -45.07
C PRO A 70 27.12 11.61 -45.21
N THR A 71 27.56 12.20 -44.05
CA THR A 71 28.74 13.07 -44.10
C THR A 71 30.00 12.23 -44.24
N GLU A 72 30.96 12.70 -45.04
CA GLU A 72 32.31 12.17 -45.18
C GLU A 72 33.34 12.96 -44.36
N GLU A 73 32.92 14.02 -43.68
CA GLU A 73 33.77 14.83 -42.85
C GLU A 73 34.30 14.05 -41.62
N PRO A 74 35.58 13.86 -41.45
CA PRO A 74 36.15 13.03 -40.38
C PRO A 74 35.87 13.53 -38.97
N LEU A 75 35.55 14.82 -38.83
CA LEU A 75 35.29 15.44 -37.52
C LEU A 75 33.77 15.66 -37.26
N ALA A 76 32.90 15.29 -38.19
CA ALA A 76 31.45 15.39 -38.03
C ALA A 76 30.86 14.13 -37.35
N GLY A 77 31.53 13.68 -36.30
CA GLY A 77 31.10 12.51 -35.52
C GLY A 77 29.91 12.78 -34.64
N LEU A 78 29.13 11.73 -34.36
CA LEU A 78 27.96 11.79 -33.46
C LEU A 78 28.33 12.15 -32.02
N LEU A 79 29.43 11.62 -31.51
CA LEU A 79 29.88 11.82 -30.13
C LEU A 79 30.98 12.88 -30.07
N PHE A 80 30.78 13.88 -29.24
CA PHE A 80 31.80 14.89 -28.97
C PHE A 80 32.97 14.30 -28.16
N LEU A 81 34.11 14.94 -28.22
CA LEU A 81 35.21 14.59 -27.33
C LEU A 81 34.78 14.83 -25.88
N GLN A 82 35.15 13.89 -25.05
CA GLN A 82 34.88 14.00 -23.61
C GLN A 82 35.57 15.24 -23.02
N ASP A 83 34.80 16.03 -22.27
CA ASP A 83 35.24 17.27 -21.65
C ASP A 83 34.91 17.22 -20.14
N THR A 84 35.79 17.75 -19.33
CA THR A 84 35.62 17.85 -17.86
C THR A 84 34.47 18.77 -17.47
N LEU A 85 34.11 19.74 -18.31
CA LEU A 85 32.98 20.66 -18.11
C LEU A 85 31.66 20.06 -18.54
N ASN A 86 31.68 19.08 -19.44
CA ASN A 86 30.52 18.40 -20.00
C ASN A 86 30.67 16.89 -19.86
N PRO A 87 30.38 16.31 -18.70
CA PRO A 87 30.66 14.90 -18.41
C PRO A 87 29.87 13.91 -19.28
N ASN A 88 28.80 14.34 -19.94
CA ASN A 88 28.01 13.50 -20.85
C ASN A 88 28.54 13.52 -22.30
N TYR A 89 29.50 14.35 -22.64
CA TYR A 89 30.12 14.35 -23.95
C TYR A 89 30.91 13.05 -24.17
N GLY A 90 30.83 12.53 -25.38
CA GLY A 90 31.45 11.24 -25.71
C GLY A 90 30.67 10.02 -25.25
N HIS A 91 29.52 10.22 -24.62
CA HIS A 91 28.65 9.16 -24.15
C HIS A 91 27.36 9.09 -24.97
N GLY A 92 26.84 7.88 -25.14
CA GLY A 92 25.50 7.62 -25.67
C GLY A 92 24.90 6.40 -24.99
N TYR A 93 23.58 6.32 -25.01
CA TYR A 93 22.86 5.16 -24.52
C TYR A 93 21.66 4.84 -25.39
N VAL A 94 21.23 3.60 -25.37
CA VAL A 94 19.97 3.13 -25.93
C VAL A 94 19.25 2.29 -24.89
N THR A 95 17.91 2.32 -24.93
CA THR A 95 17.09 1.48 -24.06
C THR A 95 16.12 0.65 -24.89
N PHE A 96 15.72 -0.48 -24.37
CA PHE A 96 14.71 -1.34 -24.94
C PHE A 96 14.05 -2.19 -23.87
N SER A 97 12.89 -2.73 -24.18
CA SER A 97 12.26 -3.78 -23.39
C SER A 97 12.03 -5.04 -24.21
N ILE A 98 12.13 -6.18 -23.54
CA ILE A 98 11.83 -7.49 -24.12
C ILE A 98 11.41 -8.41 -22.97
N LYS A 99 10.28 -9.11 -23.12
CA LYS A 99 9.77 -9.98 -22.06
C LYS A 99 10.43 -11.37 -22.12
N PRO A 100 10.54 -12.06 -20.99
CA PRO A 100 10.83 -13.48 -20.98
C PRO A 100 9.75 -14.25 -21.75
N ARG A 101 10.10 -15.42 -22.30
CA ARG A 101 9.11 -16.34 -22.86
C ARG A 101 8.19 -16.88 -21.76
N ALA A 102 6.94 -17.20 -22.12
CA ALA A 102 5.95 -17.74 -21.19
C ALA A 102 6.36 -19.07 -20.51
N ASN A 103 7.34 -19.78 -21.04
CA ASN A 103 7.91 -21.00 -20.45
C ASN A 103 9.23 -20.78 -19.70
N ALA A 104 9.58 -19.54 -19.39
CA ALA A 104 10.72 -19.24 -18.52
C ALA A 104 10.43 -19.71 -17.09
N LEU A 105 11.46 -20.19 -16.42
CA LEU A 105 11.41 -20.70 -15.06
C LEU A 105 12.22 -19.79 -14.11
N THR A 106 11.85 -19.80 -12.85
CA THR A 106 12.68 -19.18 -11.80
C THR A 106 14.10 -19.77 -11.86
N LEU A 107 15.12 -18.95 -11.70
CA LEU A 107 16.54 -19.20 -11.90
C LEU A 107 17.01 -19.27 -13.37
N ASP A 108 16.14 -19.17 -14.35
CA ASP A 108 16.61 -18.94 -15.71
C ASP A 108 17.37 -17.61 -15.79
N THR A 109 18.47 -17.61 -16.54
CA THR A 109 19.30 -16.42 -16.70
C THR A 109 19.19 -15.84 -18.10
N ILE A 110 19.13 -14.52 -18.18
CA ILE A 110 19.18 -13.76 -19.42
C ILE A 110 20.46 -12.94 -19.41
N GLY A 111 21.37 -13.26 -20.33
CA GLY A 111 22.58 -12.49 -20.57
C GLY A 111 22.40 -11.51 -21.73
N ALA A 112 22.80 -10.27 -21.53
CA ALA A 112 22.85 -9.26 -22.58
C ALA A 112 24.26 -8.68 -22.70
N LYS A 113 24.71 -8.44 -23.92
CA LYS A 113 25.93 -7.68 -24.24
C LYS A 113 25.69 -6.84 -25.47
N ALA A 114 26.34 -5.70 -25.59
CA ALA A 114 26.36 -4.89 -26.80
C ALA A 114 27.64 -5.12 -27.58
N LYS A 115 27.56 -4.88 -28.88
CA LYS A 115 28.70 -4.68 -29.77
C LYS A 115 28.57 -3.29 -30.37
N ILE A 116 29.56 -2.45 -30.15
CA ILE A 116 29.57 -1.06 -30.60
C ILE A 116 30.54 -0.98 -31.77
N MET A 117 30.12 -0.36 -32.84
CA MET A 117 30.98 -0.10 -34.00
C MET A 117 30.93 1.38 -34.34
N PHE A 118 32.07 1.99 -34.45
CA PHE A 118 32.25 3.38 -34.89
C PHE A 118 32.77 3.36 -36.31
N ASP A 119 32.00 3.95 -37.24
CA ASP A 119 32.30 4.00 -38.67
C ASP A 119 32.57 2.59 -39.24
N GLN A 120 33.76 2.36 -39.75
CA GLN A 120 34.20 1.08 -40.30
C GLN A 120 35.25 0.35 -39.44
N ASN A 121 35.37 0.78 -38.19
CA ASN A 121 36.33 0.18 -37.26
C ASN A 121 35.84 -1.18 -36.72
N ASP A 122 36.76 -1.92 -36.13
CA ASP A 122 36.43 -3.18 -35.45
C ASP A 122 35.40 -2.96 -34.32
N THR A 123 34.55 -3.94 -34.14
CA THR A 123 33.51 -3.89 -33.09
C THR A 123 34.12 -3.97 -31.69
N ILE A 124 33.64 -3.14 -30.80
CA ILE A 124 34.00 -3.15 -29.37
C ILE A 124 32.89 -3.87 -28.59
N PRO A 125 33.13 -5.09 -28.07
CA PRO A 125 32.15 -5.79 -27.26
C PRO A 125 32.15 -5.27 -25.80
N THR A 126 30.97 -5.15 -25.20
CA THR A 126 30.84 -4.91 -23.77
C THR A 126 30.99 -6.21 -22.97
N ASN A 127 31.12 -6.12 -21.66
CA ASN A 127 30.88 -7.25 -20.75
C ASN A 127 29.44 -7.78 -20.89
N ILE A 128 29.24 -9.02 -20.44
CA ILE A 128 27.90 -9.61 -20.36
C ILE A 128 27.28 -9.17 -19.03
N TYR A 129 26.08 -8.59 -19.12
CA TYR A 129 25.24 -8.35 -17.96
C TYR A 129 24.17 -9.44 -17.86
N THR A 130 24.03 -10.07 -16.70
CA THR A 130 23.12 -11.21 -16.51
C THR A 130 22.04 -10.86 -15.49
N ASN A 131 20.77 -11.07 -15.88
CA ASN A 131 19.62 -11.03 -15.01
C ASN A 131 19.10 -12.45 -14.76
N THR A 132 18.62 -12.70 -13.54
CA THR A 132 17.96 -13.95 -13.16
C THR A 132 16.46 -13.73 -13.16
N ILE A 133 15.72 -14.66 -13.75
CA ILE A 133 14.25 -14.62 -13.82
C ILE A 133 13.68 -15.17 -12.53
N ASP A 134 12.67 -14.49 -12.03
CA ASP A 134 11.68 -15.02 -11.12
C ASP A 134 10.35 -15.09 -11.88
N ALA A 135 9.85 -16.31 -12.10
CA ALA A 135 8.78 -16.57 -13.04
C ALA A 135 7.41 -16.76 -12.37
N PHE A 136 7.39 -16.99 -11.07
CA PHE A 136 6.17 -17.36 -10.38
C PHE A 136 5.80 -16.34 -9.30
N ALA A 137 4.50 -16.17 -9.13
CA ALA A 137 3.99 -15.33 -8.05
C ALA A 137 4.06 -16.06 -6.70
N PRO A 138 4.29 -15.31 -5.61
CA PRO A 138 4.24 -15.85 -4.26
C PRO A 138 2.85 -16.38 -3.89
N THR A 139 2.75 -17.04 -2.77
CA THR A 139 1.48 -17.49 -2.19
C THR A 139 1.32 -16.91 -0.80
N SER A 140 0.08 -16.53 -0.45
CA SER A 140 -0.22 -15.99 0.88
C SER A 140 -1.50 -16.58 1.47
N GLN A 141 -1.65 -16.46 2.78
CA GLN A 141 -2.80 -16.98 3.50
C GLN A 141 -3.09 -16.11 4.73
N MET A 142 -4.37 -15.78 4.92
CA MET A 142 -4.85 -15.24 6.20
C MET A 142 -4.83 -16.33 7.26
N ASN A 143 -4.38 -16.01 8.47
CA ASN A 143 -4.52 -16.90 9.61
C ASN A 143 -5.99 -16.97 10.05
N ALA A 144 -6.36 -18.10 10.64
CA ALA A 144 -7.73 -18.31 11.12
C ALA A 144 -8.14 -17.23 12.13
N LEU A 145 -9.35 -16.70 11.95
CA LEU A 145 -9.97 -15.77 12.87
C LEU A 145 -10.95 -16.51 13.78
N LEU A 146 -11.15 -15.99 14.99
CA LEU A 146 -12.23 -16.48 15.84
C LEU A 146 -13.58 -16.20 15.17
N PRO A 147 -14.54 -17.15 15.18
CA PRO A 147 -15.84 -16.99 14.52
C PRO A 147 -16.67 -15.80 15.01
N SER A 148 -16.49 -15.41 16.26
CA SER A 148 -17.05 -14.18 16.83
C SER A 148 -15.93 -13.36 17.42
N GLY A 149 -15.59 -12.28 16.71
CA GLY A 149 -14.49 -11.39 17.11
C GLY A 149 -14.95 -10.31 18.08
N THR A 150 -14.05 -9.95 18.99
CA THR A 150 -14.13 -8.69 19.72
C THR A 150 -13.72 -7.55 18.78
N ASN A 151 -14.26 -6.36 19.00
CA ASN A 151 -13.79 -5.15 18.31
C ASN A 151 -12.88 -4.37 19.26
N PRO A 152 -11.63 -4.06 18.93
CA PRO A 152 -10.97 -4.27 17.64
C PRO A 152 -10.62 -5.74 17.33
N ILE A 153 -10.53 -6.08 16.04
CA ILE A 153 -10.12 -7.38 15.55
C ILE A 153 -8.64 -7.36 15.12
N THR A 154 -7.88 -8.39 15.49
CA THR A 154 -6.51 -8.57 15.02
C THR A 154 -6.50 -9.53 13.84
N LEU A 155 -6.00 -9.04 12.72
CA LEU A 155 -5.74 -9.81 11.51
C LEU A 155 -4.26 -10.18 11.47
N SER A 156 -3.95 -11.40 11.03
CA SER A 156 -2.58 -11.81 10.75
C SER A 156 -2.55 -12.72 9.53
N TRP A 157 -1.42 -12.72 8.85
CA TRP A 157 -1.22 -13.50 7.63
C TRP A 157 0.23 -13.92 7.47
N SER A 158 0.46 -14.84 6.57
CA SER A 158 1.78 -15.29 6.16
C SER A 158 1.81 -15.49 4.66
N GLY A 159 3.00 -15.54 4.10
CA GLY A 159 3.21 -15.86 2.70
C GLY A 159 4.60 -16.42 2.47
N THR A 160 4.74 -17.13 1.37
CA THR A 160 6.01 -17.68 0.89
C THR A 160 6.12 -17.46 -0.61
N ASP A 161 7.30 -17.15 -1.05
CA ASP A 161 7.64 -17.13 -2.45
C ASP A 161 7.96 -18.53 -2.95
N ASP A 162 8.04 -18.72 -4.28
CA ASP A 162 8.47 -19.99 -4.84
C ASP A 162 9.94 -20.31 -4.50
N LEU A 163 10.32 -21.55 -4.66
CA LEU A 163 11.68 -21.97 -4.34
C LEU A 163 12.71 -21.22 -5.20
N ASN A 164 13.59 -20.50 -4.53
CA ASN A 164 14.59 -19.59 -5.13
C ASN A 164 14.01 -18.34 -5.82
N GLY A 165 12.76 -17.99 -5.56
CA GLY A 165 12.19 -16.72 -5.97
C GLY A 165 12.86 -15.53 -5.30
N CYS A 166 12.53 -14.33 -5.74
CA CYS A 166 13.17 -13.09 -5.26
C CYS A 166 12.67 -12.62 -3.89
N GLY A 167 11.65 -13.29 -3.35
CA GLY A 167 11.03 -13.00 -2.07
C GLY A 167 9.89 -11.98 -2.16
N ILE A 168 8.99 -12.04 -1.18
CA ILE A 168 7.83 -11.15 -1.10
C ILE A 168 8.29 -9.71 -0.85
N ASP A 169 7.75 -8.76 -1.61
CA ASP A 169 7.93 -7.32 -1.43
C ASP A 169 6.85 -6.75 -0.49
N TYR A 170 5.57 -7.02 -0.81
CA TYR A 170 4.45 -6.53 0.00
C TYR A 170 3.22 -7.43 -0.08
N TYR A 171 2.32 -7.18 0.86
CA TYR A 171 0.97 -7.74 0.91
C TYR A 171 -0.08 -6.66 0.65
N THR A 172 -1.20 -7.04 0.05
CA THR A 172 -2.41 -6.22 -0.01
C THR A 172 -3.54 -6.99 0.67
N VAL A 173 -4.16 -6.40 1.68
CA VAL A 173 -5.24 -7.02 2.46
C VAL A 173 -6.58 -6.48 1.97
N TYR A 174 -7.53 -7.37 1.77
CA TYR A 174 -8.88 -7.08 1.28
C TYR A 174 -9.93 -7.41 2.33
N VAL A 175 -11.04 -6.68 2.31
CA VAL A 175 -12.19 -6.87 3.19
C VAL A 175 -13.50 -6.82 2.40
N SER A 176 -14.45 -7.64 2.82
CA SER A 176 -15.83 -7.63 2.32
C SER A 176 -16.81 -7.86 3.49
N SER A 177 -17.97 -7.22 3.43
CA SER A 177 -19.10 -7.48 4.34
C SER A 177 -20.22 -8.29 3.69
N ASP A 178 -20.14 -8.59 2.41
CA ASP A 178 -21.15 -9.34 1.62
C ASP A 178 -20.58 -10.60 0.95
N MET A 179 -19.28 -10.89 1.12
CA MET A 179 -18.53 -11.99 0.51
C MET A 179 -18.47 -11.95 -1.04
N ILE A 180 -18.91 -10.88 -1.66
CA ILE A 180 -18.96 -10.69 -3.10
C ILE A 180 -18.08 -9.54 -3.52
N ASN A 181 -18.26 -8.37 -2.90
CA ASN A 181 -17.56 -7.15 -3.22
C ASN A 181 -16.43 -6.92 -2.22
N TYR A 182 -15.18 -7.02 -2.67
CA TYR A 182 -14.01 -6.79 -1.84
C TYR A 182 -13.39 -5.43 -2.14
N SER A 183 -13.04 -4.73 -1.10
CA SER A 183 -12.27 -3.49 -1.17
C SER A 183 -10.90 -3.65 -0.51
N ILE A 184 -9.96 -2.82 -0.91
CA ILE A 184 -8.63 -2.81 -0.28
C ILE A 184 -8.78 -2.22 1.12
N LEU A 185 -8.40 -3.00 2.12
CA LEU A 185 -8.32 -2.60 3.51
C LEU A 185 -6.96 -1.99 3.83
N ILE A 186 -5.89 -2.66 3.40
CA ILE A 186 -4.50 -2.22 3.60
C ILE A 186 -3.76 -2.37 2.27
N PRO A 187 -3.38 -1.24 1.64
CA PRO A 187 -2.56 -1.26 0.44
C PRO A 187 -1.08 -1.47 0.80
N LYS A 188 -0.39 -2.30 0.03
CA LYS A 188 1.09 -2.44 0.02
C LYS A 188 1.75 -2.37 1.40
N THR A 189 1.68 -3.44 2.17
CA THR A 189 2.31 -3.52 3.50
C THR A 189 3.34 -4.65 3.57
N SER A 190 4.46 -4.41 4.22
CA SER A 190 5.45 -5.45 4.57
C SER A 190 5.15 -6.12 5.92
N ARG A 191 4.14 -5.62 6.66
CA ARG A 191 3.69 -6.23 7.93
C ARG A 191 2.95 -7.52 7.66
N THR A 192 2.92 -8.40 8.66
CA THR A 192 2.19 -9.68 8.65
C THR A 192 1.03 -9.71 9.63
N ASP A 193 0.72 -8.57 10.27
CA ASP A 193 -0.41 -8.41 11.18
C ASP A 193 -0.93 -6.96 11.20
N THR A 194 -2.14 -6.80 11.70
CA THR A 194 -2.74 -5.50 12.00
C THR A 194 -3.92 -5.66 12.95
N THR A 195 -4.23 -4.58 13.68
CA THR A 195 -5.44 -4.51 14.52
C THR A 195 -6.32 -3.37 14.00
N ILE A 196 -7.58 -3.68 13.71
CA ILE A 196 -8.55 -2.75 13.12
C ILE A 196 -9.85 -2.76 13.89
N SER A 197 -10.58 -1.64 13.86
CA SER A 197 -11.96 -1.55 14.33
C SER A 197 -12.91 -1.48 13.14
N LEU A 198 -13.94 -2.32 13.15
CA LEU A 198 -14.98 -2.37 12.12
C LEU A 198 -16.36 -2.17 12.76
N PRO A 199 -17.37 -1.65 12.03
CA PRO A 199 -18.74 -1.57 12.54
C PRO A 199 -19.26 -2.91 13.02
N GLY A 200 -19.90 -2.94 14.18
CA GLY A 200 -20.51 -4.16 14.73
C GLY A 200 -21.78 -4.56 13.99
N GLY A 201 -22.18 -5.82 14.16
CA GLY A 201 -23.43 -6.37 13.60
C GLY A 201 -23.34 -6.90 12.18
N ALA A 202 -22.12 -7.06 11.66
CA ALA A 202 -21.89 -7.62 10.32
C ALA A 202 -20.84 -8.75 10.35
N ASN A 203 -20.90 -9.61 9.36
CA ASN A 203 -19.85 -10.57 9.05
C ASN A 203 -18.84 -9.91 8.11
N TYR A 204 -17.57 -10.03 8.43
CA TYR A 204 -16.51 -9.55 7.58
C TYR A 204 -15.63 -10.70 7.13
N CYS A 205 -15.33 -10.72 5.84
CA CYS A 205 -14.43 -11.69 5.26
C CYS A 205 -13.18 -11.00 4.71
N PHE A 206 -12.05 -11.63 4.89
CA PHE A 206 -10.74 -11.09 4.55
C PHE A 206 -9.97 -12.08 3.70
N PHE A 207 -9.18 -11.57 2.79
CA PHE A 207 -8.08 -12.30 2.17
C PHE A 207 -6.88 -11.39 1.98
N VAL A 208 -5.74 -11.98 1.70
CA VAL A 208 -4.49 -11.29 1.44
C VAL A 208 -3.92 -11.79 0.11
N LEU A 209 -3.29 -10.91 -0.64
CA LEU A 209 -2.50 -11.26 -1.83
C LEU A 209 -1.08 -10.72 -1.65
N ALA A 210 -0.11 -11.58 -1.93
CA ALA A 210 1.30 -11.22 -1.92
C ALA A 210 1.78 -10.80 -3.30
N THR A 211 2.76 -9.90 -3.34
CA THR A 211 3.49 -9.49 -4.54
C THR A 211 4.99 -9.60 -4.24
N ASP A 212 5.74 -10.20 -5.15
CA ASP A 212 7.20 -10.33 -5.03
C ASP A 212 7.95 -9.06 -5.47
N ARG A 213 9.29 -9.09 -5.37
CA ARG A 213 10.16 -7.95 -5.70
C ARG A 213 10.31 -7.67 -7.19
N VAL A 214 9.88 -8.57 -8.07
CA VAL A 214 9.85 -8.33 -9.52
C VAL A 214 8.45 -8.01 -10.04
N GLY A 215 7.43 -8.02 -9.15
CA GLY A 215 6.07 -7.58 -9.45
C GLY A 215 5.11 -8.70 -9.81
N ASN A 216 5.48 -9.99 -9.67
CA ASN A 216 4.52 -11.07 -9.82
C ASN A 216 3.55 -11.02 -8.64
N THR A 217 2.26 -10.92 -8.93
CA THR A 217 1.20 -10.83 -7.93
C THR A 217 0.39 -12.10 -7.89
N GLU A 218 0.18 -12.62 -6.70
CA GLU A 218 -0.68 -13.77 -6.45
C GLU A 218 -2.09 -13.56 -6.99
N THR A 219 -2.67 -14.59 -7.59
CA THR A 219 -4.08 -14.61 -7.96
C THR A 219 -4.93 -15.18 -6.83
N LEU A 220 -6.12 -14.60 -6.62
CA LEU A 220 -7.04 -15.10 -5.59
C LEU A 220 -7.42 -16.56 -5.86
N ARG A 221 -7.19 -17.42 -4.86
CA ARG A 221 -7.51 -18.84 -4.89
C ARG A 221 -8.78 -19.13 -4.10
N PRO A 222 -9.61 -20.09 -4.50
CA PRO A 222 -10.75 -20.55 -3.69
C PRO A 222 -10.33 -21.02 -2.29
N GLY A 223 -11.11 -20.68 -1.26
CA GLY A 223 -10.91 -21.15 0.10
C GLY A 223 -9.84 -20.42 0.95
N VAL A 224 -9.19 -19.35 0.41
CA VAL A 224 -8.22 -18.54 1.17
C VAL A 224 -8.87 -17.41 1.97
N THR A 225 -10.18 -17.25 1.85
CA THR A 225 -10.94 -16.22 2.57
C THR A 225 -11.24 -16.68 3.99
N THR A 226 -10.95 -15.85 4.98
CA THR A 226 -11.25 -16.06 6.39
C THR A 226 -12.27 -15.05 6.86
N CYS A 227 -13.31 -15.49 7.57
CA CYS A 227 -14.41 -14.63 8.00
C CYS A 227 -14.56 -14.61 9.53
N SER A 228 -15.03 -13.46 10.05
CA SER A 228 -15.42 -13.30 11.44
C SER A 228 -16.67 -12.43 11.56
N SER A 229 -17.57 -12.81 12.46
CA SER A 229 -18.72 -11.98 12.85
C SER A 229 -18.26 -10.97 13.89
N ILE A 230 -18.39 -9.69 13.56
CA ILE A 230 -18.20 -8.65 14.57
C ILE A 230 -19.54 -8.40 15.21
N GLY A 231 -19.71 -8.89 16.44
CA GLY A 231 -20.94 -8.70 17.20
C GLY A 231 -21.27 -7.22 17.36
N THR A 232 -22.56 -6.87 17.36
CA THR A 232 -22.95 -5.60 17.99
C THR A 232 -22.53 -5.71 19.45
N ALA A 233 -21.85 -4.70 19.97
CA ALA A 233 -21.66 -4.62 21.41
C ALA A 233 -23.04 -4.80 22.06
N LEU A 234 -23.21 -5.86 22.84
CA LEU A 234 -24.42 -6.01 23.62
C LEU A 234 -24.47 -4.79 24.56
N PRO A 235 -25.59 -4.05 24.60
CA PRO A 235 -25.68 -2.89 25.46
C PRO A 235 -25.31 -3.29 26.88
N VAL A 236 -24.55 -2.46 27.57
CA VAL A 236 -24.35 -2.61 29.00
C VAL A 236 -25.69 -2.91 29.67
N THR A 237 -25.76 -4.01 30.40
CA THR A 237 -26.95 -4.34 31.18
C THR A 237 -26.78 -3.73 32.55
N TRP A 238 -27.49 -2.63 32.81
CA TRP A 238 -27.50 -1.99 34.11
C TRP A 238 -28.20 -2.85 35.14
N LEU A 239 -27.55 -3.11 36.29
CA LEU A 239 -28.20 -3.73 37.44
C LEU A 239 -28.86 -2.68 38.29
N TYR A 240 -28.16 -1.60 38.59
CA TYR A 240 -28.70 -0.43 39.29
C TYR A 240 -27.84 0.81 39.04
N PHE A 241 -28.45 1.97 39.23
CA PHE A 241 -27.78 3.26 39.42
C PHE A 241 -28.51 4.00 40.51
N ASN A 242 -27.85 4.21 41.63
CA ASN A 242 -28.40 4.80 42.86
C ASN A 242 -27.46 5.90 43.35
N GLY A 243 -28.00 6.79 44.16
CA GLY A 243 -27.25 7.82 44.86
C GLY A 243 -27.72 8.01 46.28
N THR A 244 -26.85 8.45 47.17
CA THR A 244 -27.15 8.74 48.58
C THR A 244 -26.45 10.02 48.95
N ASN A 245 -27.19 10.94 49.61
CA ASN A 245 -26.60 12.11 50.22
C ASN A 245 -25.82 11.71 51.48
N ILE A 246 -24.58 12.16 51.59
CA ILE A 246 -23.67 11.90 52.72
C ILE A 246 -23.18 13.20 53.33
N GLY A 247 -24.13 14.12 53.61
CA GLY A 247 -23.86 15.41 54.17
C GLY A 247 -23.59 16.48 53.12
N LYS A 248 -22.33 16.91 52.96
CA LYS A 248 -21.96 17.90 51.94
C LYS A 248 -21.69 17.33 50.57
N ASP A 249 -21.82 16.01 50.41
CA ASP A 249 -21.45 15.28 49.19
C ASP A 249 -22.56 14.30 48.81
N ASN A 250 -22.62 13.93 47.51
CA ASN A 250 -23.48 12.86 47.02
C ASN A 250 -22.61 11.67 46.56
N LEU A 251 -22.85 10.50 47.16
CA LEU A 251 -22.23 9.24 46.74
C LEU A 251 -23.11 8.55 45.72
N LEU A 252 -22.61 8.39 44.52
CA LEU A 252 -23.25 7.69 43.41
C LEU A 252 -22.65 6.29 43.28
N LYS A 253 -23.50 5.28 43.15
CA LYS A 253 -23.10 3.86 42.99
C LYS A 253 -23.88 3.21 41.86
N TRP A 254 -23.21 2.42 41.06
CA TRP A 254 -23.86 1.61 40.01
C TRP A 254 -23.18 0.28 39.82
N ALA A 255 -23.91 -0.62 39.17
CA ALA A 255 -23.38 -1.92 38.77
C ALA A 255 -23.92 -2.31 37.39
N THR A 256 -23.12 -3.06 36.67
CA THR A 256 -23.44 -3.68 35.41
C THR A 256 -23.42 -5.19 35.53
N ALA A 257 -24.32 -5.92 34.89
CA ALA A 257 -24.33 -7.38 34.88
C ALA A 257 -23.27 -7.95 33.95
N SER A 258 -23.03 -7.22 32.85
CA SER A 258 -21.99 -7.53 31.87
C SER A 258 -21.61 -6.24 31.14
N GLU A 259 -20.40 -6.23 30.63
CA GLU A 259 -19.86 -5.15 29.79
C GLU A 259 -19.21 -5.75 28.56
N GLN A 260 -19.41 -5.10 27.43
CA GLN A 260 -18.71 -5.44 26.20
C GLN A 260 -18.33 -4.14 25.49
N ASN A 261 -17.07 -4.04 25.08
CA ASN A 261 -16.52 -2.89 24.39
C ASN A 261 -16.63 -1.56 25.18
N SER A 262 -16.90 -1.62 26.51
CA SER A 262 -17.10 -0.44 27.35
C SER A 262 -15.77 0.24 27.68
N LYS A 263 -15.67 1.54 27.41
CA LYS A 263 -14.48 2.34 27.66
C LYS A 263 -14.53 3.02 29.02
N GLU A 264 -15.62 3.75 29.27
CA GLU A 264 -15.75 4.61 30.45
C GLU A 264 -17.21 4.94 30.74
N PHE A 265 -17.46 5.31 32.00
CA PHE A 265 -18.69 5.94 32.44
C PHE A 265 -18.40 7.42 32.73
N ARG A 266 -19.10 8.33 32.05
CA ARG A 266 -19.11 9.75 32.33
C ARG A 266 -20.27 10.04 33.29
N VAL A 267 -19.96 10.55 34.47
CA VAL A 267 -20.95 10.94 35.45
C VAL A 267 -21.39 12.36 35.14
N GLU A 268 -22.68 12.54 34.89
CA GLU A 268 -23.24 13.83 34.55
C GLU A 268 -24.25 14.30 35.63
N ARG A 269 -24.18 15.58 35.98
CA ARG A 269 -25.08 16.24 36.94
C ARG A 269 -25.87 17.34 36.25
N SER A 270 -27.13 17.52 36.67
CA SER A 270 -27.99 18.65 36.31
C SER A 270 -28.63 19.24 37.54
N LEU A 271 -28.78 20.57 37.60
CA LEU A 271 -29.49 21.31 38.64
C LEU A 271 -30.98 21.57 38.27
N ASN A 272 -31.36 21.31 36.99
CA ASN A 272 -32.71 21.58 36.48
C ASN A 272 -33.36 20.38 35.81
N GLY A 273 -32.67 19.24 35.75
CA GLY A 273 -33.14 18.00 35.11
C GLY A 273 -33.06 17.99 33.59
N THR A 274 -32.61 19.06 32.94
CA THR A 274 -32.51 19.19 31.48
C THR A 274 -31.09 19.39 30.98
N ASN A 275 -30.33 20.30 31.59
CA ASN A 275 -28.97 20.63 31.21
C ASN A 275 -27.97 19.84 32.07
N TYR A 276 -27.26 18.89 31.47
CA TYR A 276 -26.32 18.05 32.17
C TYR A 276 -24.89 18.46 31.87
N SER A 277 -24.05 18.48 32.91
CA SER A 277 -22.62 18.74 32.84
C SER A 277 -21.85 17.52 33.37
N GLN A 278 -20.80 17.15 32.72
CA GLN A 278 -19.91 16.07 33.17
C GLN A 278 -19.17 16.51 34.43
N ILE A 279 -19.25 15.72 35.48
CA ILE A 279 -18.58 15.96 36.77
C ILE A 279 -17.51 14.91 37.09
N GLY A 280 -17.46 13.82 36.39
CA GLY A 280 -16.46 12.76 36.55
C GLY A 280 -16.40 11.77 35.44
N VAL A 281 -15.31 11.00 35.40
CA VAL A 281 -15.11 9.86 34.50
C VAL A 281 -14.59 8.69 35.32
N VAL A 282 -15.19 7.52 35.12
CA VAL A 282 -14.77 6.26 35.74
C VAL A 282 -14.51 5.24 34.64
N ALA A 283 -13.32 4.65 34.64
CA ALA A 283 -12.97 3.63 33.64
C ALA A 283 -13.91 2.42 33.79
N ALA A 284 -14.38 1.89 32.66
CA ALA A 284 -15.17 0.67 32.62
C ALA A 284 -14.25 -0.56 32.66
N ALA A 285 -14.83 -1.74 32.95
CA ALA A 285 -14.10 -3.02 32.94
C ALA A 285 -13.73 -3.50 31.53
N GLY A 286 -14.22 -2.80 30.49
CA GLY A 286 -13.96 -3.14 29.10
C GLY A 286 -14.84 -4.28 28.61
N ASN A 287 -14.40 -5.50 28.80
CA ASN A 287 -15.14 -6.71 28.52
C ASN A 287 -15.26 -7.55 29.81
N ALA A 288 -16.45 -7.59 30.41
CA ALA A 288 -16.74 -8.36 31.61
C ALA A 288 -18.01 -9.17 31.41
N THR A 289 -17.96 -10.45 31.71
CA THR A 289 -19.10 -11.38 31.69
C THR A 289 -19.72 -11.55 33.09
N THR A 290 -19.14 -10.88 34.08
CA THR A 290 -19.58 -10.89 35.49
C THR A 290 -19.90 -9.48 35.95
N THR A 291 -20.62 -9.39 37.04
CA THR A 291 -21.00 -8.10 37.65
C THR A 291 -19.78 -7.25 37.98
N SER A 292 -19.80 -6.02 37.47
CA SER A 292 -18.84 -4.95 37.80
C SER A 292 -19.52 -3.87 38.62
N THR A 293 -18.86 -3.36 39.65
CA THR A 293 -19.40 -2.32 40.56
C THR A 293 -18.53 -1.08 40.56
N TYR A 294 -19.15 0.09 40.60
CA TYR A 294 -18.52 1.39 40.49
C TYR A 294 -19.09 2.38 41.45
N GLN A 295 -18.32 3.41 41.77
CA GLN A 295 -18.77 4.55 42.54
C GLN A 295 -18.10 5.85 42.10
N HIS A 296 -18.77 6.97 42.37
CA HIS A 296 -18.25 8.32 42.20
C HIS A 296 -18.83 9.22 43.29
N THR A 297 -18.02 10.10 43.86
CA THR A 297 -18.49 11.09 44.86
C THR A 297 -18.51 12.48 44.22
N ASP A 298 -19.68 13.09 44.21
CA ASP A 298 -19.86 14.51 43.86
C ASP A 298 -19.70 15.34 45.11
N TYR A 299 -18.57 16.01 45.18
CA TYR A 299 -18.15 16.77 46.38
C TYR A 299 -18.76 18.16 46.41
N ARG A 300 -18.97 18.66 47.65
CA ARG A 300 -19.37 20.04 47.95
C ARG A 300 -20.66 20.46 47.26
N ILE A 301 -21.65 19.59 47.25
CA ILE A 301 -22.96 19.89 46.69
C ILE A 301 -23.69 21.01 47.44
N ASP A 302 -23.33 21.24 48.74
CA ASP A 302 -23.82 22.35 49.56
C ASP A 302 -23.52 23.74 48.95
N GLN A 303 -22.56 23.86 48.06
CA GLN A 303 -22.19 25.11 47.40
C GLN A 303 -22.98 25.36 46.09
N LEU A 304 -23.83 24.44 45.66
CA LEU A 304 -24.46 24.50 44.33
C LEU A 304 -25.80 25.27 44.28
N ASN A 305 -26.25 25.85 45.39
CA ASN A 305 -27.48 26.62 45.45
C ASN A 305 -28.72 25.94 44.82
N SER A 306 -28.81 24.61 44.90
CA SER A 306 -29.91 23.85 44.40
C SER A 306 -30.35 22.81 45.43
N PRO A 307 -31.68 22.78 45.81
CA PRO A 307 -32.19 21.79 46.76
C PRO A 307 -32.32 20.40 46.14
N VAL A 308 -32.17 20.30 44.82
CA VAL A 308 -32.36 19.05 44.06
C VAL A 308 -31.30 18.93 43.00
N MET A 309 -30.73 17.73 42.85
CA MET A 309 -29.79 17.41 41.80
C MET A 309 -30.22 16.15 41.07
N PHE A 310 -30.03 16.17 39.77
CA PHE A 310 -30.30 15.05 38.90
C PHE A 310 -28.97 14.49 38.38
N TYR A 311 -28.86 13.18 38.37
CA TYR A 311 -27.67 12.51 37.88
C TYR A 311 -28.05 11.46 36.83
N ARG A 312 -27.16 11.29 35.87
CA ARG A 312 -27.19 10.18 34.89
C ARG A 312 -25.78 9.76 34.60
N LEU A 313 -25.64 8.54 34.12
CA LEU A 313 -24.39 8.02 33.61
C LEU A 313 -24.47 7.98 32.08
N LYS A 314 -23.41 8.43 31.43
CA LYS A 314 -23.17 8.23 30.01
C LYS A 314 -22.09 7.17 29.87
N GLN A 315 -22.50 5.94 29.57
CA GLN A 315 -21.57 4.86 29.22
C GLN A 315 -21.08 5.11 27.81
N VAL A 316 -19.75 5.08 27.59
CA VAL A 316 -19.10 5.28 26.31
C VAL A 316 -18.32 4.02 25.95
N ASP A 317 -18.48 3.55 24.73
CA ASP A 317 -17.79 2.39 24.18
C ASP A 317 -16.42 2.77 23.59
N MET A 318 -15.57 1.79 23.30
CA MET A 318 -14.26 1.99 22.66
C MET A 318 -14.37 2.62 21.28
N ASP A 319 -15.49 2.43 20.57
CA ASP A 319 -15.82 3.00 19.27
C ASP A 319 -16.53 4.37 19.37
N ASN A 320 -16.62 4.95 20.60
CA ASN A 320 -17.28 6.22 20.96
C ASN A 320 -18.83 6.23 20.83
N ASN A 321 -19.48 5.10 20.55
CA ASN A 321 -20.90 4.98 20.77
C ASN A 321 -21.21 5.15 22.25
N PHE A 322 -22.43 5.57 22.59
CA PHE A 322 -22.78 5.77 23.98
C PHE A 322 -24.25 5.48 24.29
N LYS A 323 -24.51 5.19 25.56
CA LYS A 323 -25.86 5.05 26.12
C LYS A 323 -25.95 5.78 27.46
N TYR A 324 -27.17 6.20 27.80
CA TYR A 324 -27.47 6.77 29.10
C TYR A 324 -28.13 5.76 30.04
N SER A 325 -27.83 5.87 31.34
CA SER A 325 -28.59 5.21 32.39
C SER A 325 -29.98 5.88 32.58
N ASN A 326 -30.78 5.31 33.47
CA ASN A 326 -31.87 6.05 34.10
C ASN A 326 -31.34 7.31 34.81
N ILE A 327 -32.22 8.31 34.98
CA ILE A 327 -31.92 9.52 35.78
C ILE A 327 -32.33 9.27 37.23
N ILE A 328 -31.45 9.59 38.16
CA ILE A 328 -31.77 9.62 39.58
C ILE A 328 -31.83 11.04 40.07
N ARG A 329 -32.63 11.25 41.12
CA ARG A 329 -32.85 12.54 41.79
C ARG A 329 -32.42 12.44 43.24
N LEU A 330 -31.62 13.37 43.71
CA LEU A 330 -31.23 13.52 45.13
C LEU A 330 -31.62 14.92 45.64
N ASN A 331 -32.06 14.97 46.91
CA ASN A 331 -32.43 16.20 47.58
C ASN A 331 -31.37 16.61 48.58
#